data_a1cd840f74a7d2982d5cf015a4c7d473
#
_entry.id   a1cd840f74a7d2982d5cf015a4c7d473
#
_cell.length_a   1.000
_cell.length_b   1.000
_cell.length_c   1.000
_cell.angle_alpha   90.00
_cell.angle_beta   90.00
_cell.angle_gamma   90.00
#
_symmetry.space_group_name_H-M   'P 1'
#
loop_
_entity.id
_entity.type
_entity.pdbx_description
1 polymer ?
#
loop_
_entity_poly.entity_id
_entity_poly.type
_entity_poly.pdbx_seq_one_letter_code
_entity_poly.pdbx_strand_id
1 'polypeptide(L)'
;MSCHPYAVMAAQRLLPVLRDPGPDEAVRRTGALLAAGCRAVELTTSTPGWATAVARTAPLTDAHGRPALIGVGTITTSDQAREALAAGAGFLISPYPAPEVREFAARHDAVFVEGGFTPGEIAAAARHAGAAKVFPAHVGGPGFIRSLKAVLPDAFLVPTGGIRPGEVREWLAAGAGAVGIGNGLPDDPAELAAVFAELAGPCCADCARER
;
A
#
# COMPACT_ATOMS: atom_id res chain seq x y z
N MET A 1 -1.66 20.76 -2.72
CA MET A 1 -2.50 19.61 -3.16
C MET A 1 -1.71 18.34 -2.87
N SER A 2 -2.24 17.41 -2.08
CA SER A 2 -1.53 16.14 -1.82
C SER A 2 -1.57 15.25 -3.06
N CYS A 3 -0.45 14.58 -3.38
CA CYS A 3 -0.40 13.63 -4.48
C CYS A 3 -1.41 12.49 -4.26
N HIS A 4 -2.06 12.06 -5.35
CA HIS A 4 -2.95 10.89 -5.28
C HIS A 4 -2.20 9.65 -4.75
N PRO A 5 -2.77 8.85 -3.83
CA PRO A 5 -2.10 7.69 -3.23
C PRO A 5 -1.43 6.73 -4.21
N TYR A 6 -2.04 6.45 -5.37
CA TYR A 6 -1.45 5.58 -6.39
C TYR A 6 -0.18 6.18 -7.00
N ALA A 7 -0.10 7.50 -7.16
CA ALA A 7 1.11 8.16 -7.66
C ALA A 7 2.27 8.04 -6.66
N VAL A 8 1.98 8.14 -5.36
CA VAL A 8 2.98 7.93 -4.30
C VAL A 8 3.46 6.49 -4.29
N MET A 9 2.54 5.51 -4.33
CA MET A 9 2.87 4.09 -4.38
C MET A 9 3.67 3.73 -5.64
N ALA A 10 3.28 4.26 -6.81
CA ALA A 10 3.96 4.02 -8.08
C ALA A 10 5.40 4.56 -8.07
N ALA A 11 5.63 5.74 -7.49
CA ALA A 11 6.96 6.31 -7.36
C ALA A 11 7.83 5.54 -6.36
N GLN A 12 7.23 5.05 -5.27
CA GLN A 12 7.91 4.25 -4.25
C GLN A 12 8.14 2.80 -4.69
N ARG A 13 7.22 2.21 -5.48
CA ARG A 13 7.22 0.85 -6.03
C ARG A 13 7.08 -0.28 -5.02
N LEU A 14 7.50 -0.12 -3.78
CA LEU A 14 7.38 -1.07 -2.70
C LEU A 14 6.48 -0.49 -1.61
N LEU A 15 5.39 -1.17 -1.28
CA LEU A 15 4.49 -0.79 -0.18
C LEU A 15 4.77 -1.68 1.04
N PRO A 16 5.41 -1.16 2.11
CA PRO A 16 5.52 -1.90 3.36
C PRO A 16 4.12 -2.16 3.95
N VAL A 17 3.89 -3.41 4.36
CA VAL A 17 2.64 -3.85 5.00
C VAL A 17 2.98 -4.34 6.40
N LEU A 18 2.64 -3.55 7.42
CA LEU A 18 3.03 -3.81 8.80
C LEU A 18 1.95 -4.58 9.55
N ARG A 19 2.40 -5.65 10.20
CA ARG A 19 1.62 -6.43 11.16
C ARG A 19 2.47 -6.61 12.40
N ASP A 20 2.17 -5.84 13.42
CA ASP A 20 3.01 -5.70 14.61
C ASP A 20 2.27 -6.18 15.86
N PRO A 21 2.98 -6.48 16.95
CA PRO A 21 2.36 -6.94 18.20
C PRO A 21 1.57 -5.84 18.92
N GLY A 22 1.75 -4.57 18.54
CA GLY A 22 1.03 -3.45 19.14
C GLY A 22 1.40 -2.10 18.54
N PRO A 23 0.75 -1.02 19.00
CA PRO A 23 0.86 0.29 18.39
C PRO A 23 2.25 0.91 18.52
N ASP A 24 2.97 0.66 19.60
CA ASP A 24 4.31 1.24 19.81
C ASP A 24 5.31 0.70 18.80
N GLU A 25 5.28 -0.60 18.54
CA GLU A 25 6.14 -1.22 17.53
C GLU A 25 5.77 -0.77 16.12
N ALA A 26 4.47 -0.68 15.79
CA ALA A 26 4.00 -0.15 14.51
C ALA A 26 4.48 1.29 14.27
N VAL A 27 4.42 2.15 15.29
CA VAL A 27 4.91 3.54 15.23
C VAL A 27 6.43 3.56 15.03
N ARG A 28 7.18 2.77 15.82
CA ARG A 28 8.64 2.68 15.70
C ARG A 28 9.07 2.26 14.30
N ARG A 29 8.48 1.19 13.77
CA ARG A 29 8.80 0.66 12.43
C ARG A 29 8.39 1.62 11.33
N THR A 30 7.22 2.25 11.44
CA THR A 30 6.80 3.29 10.49
C THR A 30 7.81 4.44 10.47
N GLY A 31 8.26 4.92 11.64
CA GLY A 31 9.28 5.98 11.74
C GLY A 31 10.59 5.58 11.04
N ALA A 32 11.08 4.35 11.24
CA ALA A 32 12.27 3.84 10.58
C ALA A 32 12.11 3.80 9.03
N LEU A 33 10.96 3.34 8.54
CA LEU A 33 10.64 3.32 7.11
C LEU A 33 10.63 4.73 6.51
N LEU A 34 9.99 5.69 7.18
CA LEU A 34 9.94 7.08 6.73
C LEU A 34 11.32 7.72 6.69
N ALA A 35 12.16 7.46 7.71
CA ALA A 35 13.54 7.92 7.75
C ALA A 35 14.40 7.32 6.63
N ALA A 36 14.09 6.09 6.19
CA ALA A 36 14.76 5.40 5.08
C ALA A 36 14.28 5.86 3.69
N GLY A 37 13.41 6.88 3.59
CA GLY A 37 12.91 7.42 2.33
C GLY A 37 11.58 6.81 1.85
N CYS A 38 10.98 5.91 2.62
CA CYS A 38 9.61 5.47 2.39
C CYS A 38 8.65 6.64 2.63
N ARG A 39 7.54 6.70 1.88
CA ARG A 39 6.49 7.70 2.07
C ARG A 39 5.12 7.06 2.32
N ALA A 40 4.83 5.93 1.68
CA ALA A 40 3.57 5.21 1.82
C ALA A 40 3.77 3.93 2.63
N VAL A 41 2.97 3.72 3.68
CA VAL A 41 2.99 2.54 4.56
C VAL A 41 1.57 2.04 4.80
N GLU A 42 1.35 0.72 4.69
CA GLU A 42 0.10 0.05 5.07
C GLU A 42 0.23 -0.51 6.49
N LEU A 43 -0.56 0.01 7.45
CA LEU A 43 -0.78 -0.64 8.74
C LEU A 43 -1.98 -1.58 8.64
N THR A 44 -1.94 -2.74 9.31
CA THR A 44 -3.04 -3.70 9.19
C THR A 44 -3.93 -3.72 10.42
N THR A 45 -5.25 -3.94 10.25
CA THR A 45 -6.21 -4.11 11.36
C THR A 45 -5.92 -5.31 12.24
N SER A 46 -5.03 -6.22 11.81
CA SER A 46 -4.56 -7.35 12.61
C SER A 46 -3.53 -6.97 13.69
N THR A 47 -3.01 -5.74 13.67
CA THR A 47 -2.20 -5.19 14.77
C THR A 47 -3.11 -4.75 15.91
N PRO A 48 -2.99 -5.29 17.12
CA PRO A 48 -3.75 -4.79 18.27
C PRO A 48 -3.54 -3.28 18.46
N GLY A 49 -4.62 -2.51 18.62
CA GLY A 49 -4.54 -1.04 18.74
C GLY A 49 -4.12 -0.30 17.45
N TRP A 50 -4.36 -0.88 16.30
CA TRP A 50 -4.00 -0.33 14.99
C TRP A 50 -4.49 1.10 14.77
N ALA A 51 -5.69 1.46 15.21
CA ALA A 51 -6.21 2.82 15.06
C ALA A 51 -5.37 3.86 15.81
N THR A 52 -4.88 3.50 17.01
CA THR A 52 -3.93 4.32 17.77
C THR A 52 -2.60 4.46 17.02
N ALA A 53 -2.10 3.39 16.42
CA ALA A 53 -0.88 3.46 15.60
C ALA A 53 -1.07 4.40 14.40
N VAL A 54 -2.21 4.32 13.69
CA VAL A 54 -2.55 5.21 12.57
C VAL A 54 -2.59 6.67 13.04
N ALA A 55 -3.31 6.98 14.11
CA ALA A 55 -3.43 8.35 14.63
C ALA A 55 -2.06 8.95 15.02
N ARG A 56 -1.13 8.12 15.51
CA ARG A 56 0.23 8.56 15.87
C ARG A 56 1.17 8.68 14.67
N THR A 57 0.92 7.96 13.58
CA THR A 57 1.79 7.96 12.40
C THR A 57 1.30 8.87 11.28
N ALA A 58 -0.01 9.13 11.19
CA ALA A 58 -0.58 10.01 10.16
C ALA A 58 0.05 11.44 10.12
N PRO A 59 0.41 12.09 11.26
CA PRO A 59 1.03 13.41 11.23
C PRO A 59 2.54 13.39 10.93
N LEU A 60 3.17 12.23 10.75
CA LEU A 60 4.60 12.12 10.50
C LEU A 60 4.96 12.59 9.07
N THR A 61 6.24 12.89 8.89
CA THR A 61 6.82 13.22 7.59
C THR A 61 7.93 12.24 7.23
N ASP A 62 8.19 12.12 5.93
CA ASP A 62 9.35 11.36 5.44
C ASP A 62 10.68 12.13 5.66
N ALA A 63 11.80 11.53 5.25
CA ALA A 63 13.14 12.10 5.36
C ALA A 63 13.31 13.46 4.63
N HIS A 64 12.36 13.83 3.76
CA HIS A 64 12.37 15.09 3.02
C HIS A 64 11.34 16.11 3.55
N GLY A 65 10.71 15.84 4.70
CA GLY A 65 9.68 16.69 5.28
C GLY A 65 8.31 16.63 4.60
N ARG A 66 8.09 15.68 3.68
CA ARG A 66 6.80 15.50 3.00
C ARG A 66 5.85 14.68 3.90
N PRO A 67 4.54 15.00 3.92
CA PRO A 67 3.58 14.23 4.71
C PRO A 67 3.63 12.73 4.38
N ALA A 68 3.66 11.90 5.42
CA ALA A 68 3.55 10.46 5.28
C ALA A 68 2.16 10.08 4.73
N LEU A 69 2.11 9.07 3.88
CA LEU A 69 0.87 8.48 3.39
C LEU A 69 0.63 7.17 4.13
N ILE A 70 -0.13 7.24 5.21
CA ILE A 70 -0.46 6.06 6.02
C ILE A 70 -1.79 5.49 5.55
N GLY A 71 -1.80 4.22 5.18
CA GLY A 71 -3.01 3.49 4.85
C GLY A 71 -3.33 2.39 5.85
N VAL A 72 -4.56 1.89 5.81
CA VAL A 72 -4.97 0.75 6.63
C VAL A 72 -5.40 -0.42 5.74
N GLY A 73 -4.74 -1.54 5.96
CA GLY A 73 -5.02 -2.81 5.28
C GLY A 73 -5.78 -3.80 6.16
N THR A 74 -6.23 -4.87 5.51
CA THR A 74 -7.09 -5.90 6.13
C THR A 74 -8.44 -5.31 6.59
N ILE A 75 -8.88 -4.23 5.94
CA ILE A 75 -10.21 -3.64 6.14
C ILE A 75 -11.24 -4.57 5.50
N THR A 76 -12.21 -5.02 6.29
CA THR A 76 -13.26 -5.96 5.83
C THR A 76 -14.67 -5.49 6.17
N THR A 77 -14.81 -4.45 7.00
CA THR A 77 -16.10 -3.87 7.41
C THR A 77 -16.13 -2.35 7.26
N SER A 78 -17.31 -1.79 7.08
CA SER A 78 -17.52 -0.33 7.03
C SER A 78 -17.16 0.37 8.34
N ASP A 79 -17.29 -0.31 9.49
CA ASP A 79 -16.89 0.24 10.79
C ASP A 79 -15.37 0.39 10.90
N GLN A 80 -14.60 -0.61 10.46
CA GLN A 80 -13.14 -0.50 10.35
C GLN A 80 -12.72 0.63 9.40
N ALA A 81 -13.42 0.77 8.27
CA ALA A 81 -13.15 1.85 7.32
C ALA A 81 -13.38 3.23 7.94
N ARG A 82 -14.49 3.40 8.69
CA ARG A 82 -14.80 4.63 9.41
C ARG A 82 -13.76 4.97 10.46
N GLU A 83 -13.36 3.98 11.27
CA GLU A 83 -12.34 4.15 12.30
C GLU A 83 -10.98 4.51 11.68
N ALA A 84 -10.60 3.88 10.56
CA ALA A 84 -9.36 4.16 9.84
C ALA A 84 -9.31 5.62 9.34
N LEU A 85 -10.38 6.10 8.70
CA LEU A 85 -10.44 7.49 8.23
C LEU A 85 -10.44 8.48 9.39
N ALA A 86 -11.16 8.18 10.48
CA ALA A 86 -11.15 9.01 11.68
C ALA A 86 -9.76 9.09 12.35
N ALA A 87 -8.97 8.03 12.25
CA ALA A 87 -7.58 8.00 12.72
C ALA A 87 -6.58 8.69 11.77
N GLY A 88 -7.01 9.14 10.58
CA GLY A 88 -6.16 9.86 9.63
C GLY A 88 -5.57 9.00 8.50
N ALA A 89 -6.15 7.83 8.23
CA ALA A 89 -5.73 7.02 7.10
C ALA A 89 -5.97 7.75 5.76
N GLY A 90 -4.96 7.78 4.90
CA GLY A 90 -5.03 8.36 3.56
C GLY A 90 -5.49 7.39 2.47
N PHE A 91 -5.54 6.09 2.76
CA PHE A 91 -6.10 5.06 1.89
C PHE A 91 -6.47 3.80 2.68
N LEU A 92 -7.36 3.00 2.10
CA LEU A 92 -7.87 1.75 2.65
C LEU A 92 -7.55 0.59 1.71
N ILE A 93 -7.27 -0.59 2.26
CA ILE A 93 -7.04 -1.81 1.47
C ILE A 93 -7.77 -3.00 2.10
N SER A 94 -8.48 -3.80 1.29
CA SER A 94 -9.02 -5.09 1.72
C SER A 94 -8.17 -6.26 1.20
N PRO A 95 -8.22 -7.44 1.85
CA PRO A 95 -7.53 -8.63 1.36
C PRO A 95 -8.32 -9.39 0.27
N TYR A 96 -9.62 -9.16 0.18
CA TYR A 96 -10.58 -9.80 -0.71
C TYR A 96 -11.75 -8.85 -0.99
N PRO A 97 -12.72 -9.20 -1.88
CA PRO A 97 -13.86 -8.36 -2.17
C PRO A 97 -14.66 -7.98 -0.92
N ALA A 98 -14.86 -6.68 -0.70
CA ALA A 98 -15.54 -6.10 0.45
C ALA A 98 -16.57 -5.03 0.01
N PRO A 99 -17.74 -5.44 -0.50
CA PRO A 99 -18.72 -4.52 -1.09
C PRO A 99 -19.16 -3.40 -0.16
N GLU A 100 -19.39 -3.67 1.12
CA GLU A 100 -19.79 -2.65 2.10
C GLU A 100 -18.70 -1.59 2.35
N VAL A 101 -17.42 -2.00 2.31
CA VAL A 101 -16.28 -1.06 2.41
C VAL A 101 -16.20 -0.21 1.16
N ARG A 102 -16.40 -0.81 -0.03
CA ARG A 102 -16.42 -0.11 -1.31
C ARG A 102 -17.49 0.96 -1.35
N GLU A 103 -18.71 0.63 -0.92
CA GLU A 103 -19.82 1.58 -0.84
C GLU A 103 -19.55 2.69 0.19
N PHE A 104 -18.96 2.33 1.32
CA PHE A 104 -18.57 3.30 2.35
C PHE A 104 -17.50 4.27 1.79
N ALA A 105 -16.44 3.75 1.19
CA ALA A 105 -15.35 4.53 0.62
C ALA A 105 -15.85 5.50 -0.46
N ALA A 106 -16.74 5.04 -1.36
CA ALA A 106 -17.32 5.87 -2.39
C ALA A 106 -18.15 7.05 -1.82
N ARG A 107 -18.89 6.83 -0.72
CA ARG A 107 -19.66 7.90 -0.06
C ARG A 107 -18.80 8.93 0.67
N HIS A 108 -17.56 8.58 1.01
CA HIS A 108 -16.64 9.44 1.78
C HIS A 108 -15.46 9.95 0.96
N ASP A 109 -15.48 9.76 -0.38
CA ASP A 109 -14.39 10.12 -1.30
C ASP A 109 -13.03 9.56 -0.84
N ALA A 110 -13.05 8.35 -0.26
CA ALA A 110 -11.87 7.70 0.27
C ALA A 110 -11.23 6.76 -0.77
N VAL A 111 -9.92 6.79 -0.89
CA VAL A 111 -9.18 5.87 -1.75
C VAL A 111 -9.25 4.47 -1.16
N PHE A 112 -9.82 3.53 -1.92
CA PHE A 112 -9.94 2.13 -1.52
C PHE A 112 -9.39 1.21 -2.59
N VAL A 113 -8.38 0.41 -2.22
CA VAL A 113 -7.79 -0.65 -3.06
C VAL A 113 -8.38 -1.98 -2.63
N GLU A 114 -9.37 -2.45 -3.36
CA GLU A 114 -10.03 -3.71 -3.06
C GLU A 114 -9.17 -4.91 -3.48
N GLY A 115 -9.14 -5.95 -2.62
CA GLY A 115 -8.41 -7.17 -2.88
C GLY A 115 -9.22 -8.19 -3.67
N GLY A 116 -8.51 -9.11 -4.32
CA GLY A 116 -9.06 -10.28 -4.99
C GLY A 116 -7.95 -11.21 -5.47
N PHE A 117 -8.35 -12.40 -5.93
CA PHE A 117 -7.41 -13.37 -6.50
C PHE A 117 -7.84 -13.85 -7.90
N THR A 118 -9.12 -13.96 -8.16
CA THR A 118 -9.60 -14.34 -9.49
C THR A 118 -9.60 -13.17 -10.46
N PRO A 119 -9.43 -13.39 -11.79
CA PRO A 119 -9.51 -12.31 -12.78
C PRO A 119 -10.81 -11.50 -12.70
N GLY A 120 -11.93 -12.15 -12.36
CA GLY A 120 -13.22 -11.47 -12.21
C GLY A 120 -13.27 -10.52 -11.02
N GLU A 121 -12.74 -10.92 -9.86
CA GLU A 121 -12.63 -10.07 -8.67
C GLU A 121 -11.70 -8.89 -8.91
N ILE A 122 -10.53 -9.15 -9.50
CA ILE A 122 -9.55 -8.11 -9.83
C ILE A 122 -10.13 -7.09 -10.84
N ALA A 123 -10.83 -7.58 -11.87
CA ALA A 123 -11.48 -6.71 -12.84
C ALA A 123 -12.62 -5.88 -12.21
N ALA A 124 -13.37 -6.46 -11.26
CA ALA A 124 -14.39 -5.72 -10.52
C ALA A 124 -13.77 -4.61 -9.66
N ALA A 125 -12.73 -4.90 -8.89
CA ALA A 125 -12.00 -3.94 -8.09
C ALA A 125 -11.42 -2.79 -8.96
N ALA A 126 -10.72 -3.15 -10.05
CA ALA A 126 -10.12 -2.17 -10.96
C ALA A 126 -11.14 -1.24 -11.63
N ARG A 127 -12.36 -1.73 -11.96
CA ARG A 127 -13.43 -0.86 -12.50
C ARG A 127 -13.90 0.20 -11.52
N HIS A 128 -13.83 -0.06 -10.22
CA HIS A 128 -14.26 0.90 -9.19
C HIS A 128 -13.22 1.96 -8.87
N ALA A 129 -11.96 1.56 -8.76
CA ALA A 129 -10.91 2.40 -8.21
C ALA A 129 -9.72 2.62 -9.17
N GLY A 130 -9.71 2.02 -10.34
CA GLY A 130 -8.54 1.99 -11.22
C GLY A 130 -7.41 1.10 -10.69
N ALA A 131 -7.58 0.48 -9.52
CA ALA A 131 -6.58 -0.30 -8.81
C ALA A 131 -7.17 -1.57 -8.21
N ALA A 132 -6.31 -2.59 -7.99
CA ALA A 132 -6.68 -3.79 -7.27
C ALA A 132 -5.47 -4.38 -6.53
N LYS A 133 -5.68 -4.87 -5.30
CA LYS A 133 -4.72 -5.73 -4.60
C LYS A 133 -4.89 -7.16 -5.10
N VAL A 134 -3.77 -7.79 -5.49
CA VAL A 134 -3.73 -9.22 -5.85
C VAL A 134 -3.23 -9.99 -4.65
N PHE A 135 -4.09 -10.80 -4.00
CA PHE A 135 -3.77 -11.50 -2.76
C PHE A 135 -4.39 -12.89 -2.69
N PRO A 136 -3.64 -13.93 -2.28
CA PRO A 136 -2.20 -13.93 -1.98
C PRO A 136 -1.35 -14.09 -3.26
N ALA A 137 -0.44 -13.14 -3.51
CA ALA A 137 0.25 -13.02 -4.79
C ALA A 137 1.18 -14.20 -5.12
N HIS A 138 1.87 -14.77 -4.12
CA HIS A 138 2.82 -15.87 -4.32
C HIS A 138 2.20 -17.10 -5.00
N VAL A 139 0.89 -17.30 -4.86
CA VAL A 139 0.18 -18.44 -5.47
C VAL A 139 0.16 -18.34 -7.00
N GLY A 140 -0.07 -17.12 -7.54
CA GLY A 140 -0.11 -16.90 -8.98
C GLY A 140 1.23 -16.53 -9.61
N GLY A 141 2.12 -15.98 -8.81
CA GLY A 141 3.43 -15.51 -9.27
C GLY A 141 3.37 -14.31 -10.24
N PRO A 142 4.53 -13.81 -10.69
CA PRO A 142 4.60 -12.71 -11.65
C PRO A 142 3.91 -13.01 -12.99
N GLY A 143 3.86 -14.28 -13.41
CA GLY A 143 3.14 -14.72 -14.59
C GLY A 143 1.66 -14.40 -14.57
N PHE A 144 1.02 -14.49 -13.39
CA PHE A 144 -0.37 -14.14 -13.21
C PHE A 144 -0.60 -12.63 -13.39
N ILE A 145 0.30 -11.78 -12.88
CA ILE A 145 0.24 -10.33 -13.10
C ILE A 145 0.33 -9.99 -14.58
N ARG A 146 1.25 -10.63 -15.34
CA ARG A 146 1.34 -10.44 -16.81
C ARG A 146 0.04 -10.78 -17.51
N SER A 147 -0.59 -11.89 -17.11
CA SER A 147 -1.88 -12.33 -17.68
C SER A 147 -3.01 -11.35 -17.37
N LEU A 148 -3.06 -10.83 -16.14
CA LEU A 148 -4.03 -9.78 -15.76
C LEU A 148 -3.80 -8.50 -16.56
N LYS A 149 -2.57 -8.05 -16.73
CA LYS A 149 -2.22 -6.84 -17.48
C LYS A 149 -2.57 -6.94 -18.97
N ALA A 150 -2.58 -8.15 -19.54
CA ALA A 150 -3.02 -8.36 -20.92
C ALA A 150 -4.51 -8.03 -21.14
N VAL A 151 -5.35 -8.17 -20.12
CA VAL A 151 -6.80 -7.91 -20.18
C VAL A 151 -7.24 -6.66 -19.40
N LEU A 152 -6.38 -6.16 -18.52
CA LEU A 152 -6.59 -4.97 -17.68
C LEU A 152 -5.36 -4.04 -17.79
N PRO A 153 -5.05 -3.51 -18.99
CA PRO A 153 -3.79 -2.80 -19.24
C PRO A 153 -3.60 -1.55 -18.35
N ASP A 154 -4.68 -0.87 -18.02
CA ASP A 154 -4.65 0.38 -17.25
C ASP A 154 -4.77 0.18 -15.73
N ALA A 155 -5.07 -1.04 -15.25
CA ALA A 155 -5.24 -1.30 -13.83
C ALA A 155 -3.93 -1.15 -13.05
N PHE A 156 -3.97 -0.40 -11.95
CA PHE A 156 -2.89 -0.32 -10.98
C PHE A 156 -2.94 -1.54 -10.06
N LEU A 157 -2.12 -2.56 -10.36
CA LEU A 157 -2.11 -3.81 -9.61
C LEU A 157 -1.08 -3.77 -8.48
N VAL A 158 -1.50 -4.19 -7.28
CA VAL A 158 -0.67 -4.26 -6.07
C VAL A 158 -0.59 -5.71 -5.59
N PRO A 159 0.28 -6.56 -6.18
CA PRO A 159 0.50 -7.91 -5.67
C PRO A 159 1.09 -7.85 -4.26
N THR A 160 0.51 -8.66 -3.36
CA THR A 160 0.87 -8.70 -1.94
C THR A 160 0.78 -10.13 -1.40
N GLY A 161 1.65 -10.48 -0.47
CA GLY A 161 1.63 -11.77 0.22
C GLY A 161 2.61 -12.77 -0.36
N GLY A 162 3.57 -13.19 0.48
CA GLY A 162 4.58 -14.19 0.17
C GLY A 162 5.68 -13.71 -0.79
N ILE A 163 5.83 -12.40 -0.99
CA ILE A 163 6.84 -11.79 -1.85
C ILE A 163 8.02 -11.31 -0.99
N ARG A 164 9.24 -11.63 -1.39
CA ARG A 164 10.47 -11.16 -0.73
C ARG A 164 10.95 -9.84 -1.34
N PRO A 165 11.64 -8.97 -0.59
CA PRO A 165 12.14 -7.70 -1.11
C PRO A 165 12.97 -7.81 -2.39
N GLY A 166 13.85 -8.83 -2.50
CA GLY A 166 14.65 -9.06 -3.71
C GLY A 166 13.87 -9.46 -4.96
N GLU A 167 12.61 -9.83 -4.84
CA GLU A 167 11.72 -10.22 -5.96
C GLU A 167 10.93 -9.03 -6.53
N VAL A 168 10.93 -7.87 -5.87
CA VAL A 168 10.10 -6.70 -6.24
C VAL A 168 10.28 -6.31 -7.71
N ARG A 169 11.51 -6.31 -8.22
CA ARG A 169 11.80 -5.95 -9.62
C ARG A 169 11.12 -6.88 -10.63
N GLU A 170 11.04 -8.17 -10.33
CA GLU A 170 10.38 -9.15 -11.19
C GLU A 170 8.88 -8.90 -11.28
N TRP A 171 8.24 -8.57 -10.15
CA TRP A 171 6.82 -8.23 -10.09
C TRP A 171 6.51 -6.92 -10.82
N LEU A 172 7.37 -5.92 -10.68
CA LEU A 172 7.24 -4.66 -11.42
C LEU A 172 7.42 -4.89 -12.93
N ALA A 173 8.37 -5.71 -13.34
CA ALA A 173 8.57 -6.08 -14.76
C ALA A 173 7.38 -6.87 -15.32
N ALA A 174 6.62 -7.55 -14.48
CA ALA A 174 5.37 -8.22 -14.85
C ALA A 174 4.18 -7.25 -15.01
N GLY A 175 4.34 -5.98 -14.65
CA GLY A 175 3.32 -4.94 -14.79
C GLY A 175 2.61 -4.55 -13.48
N ALA A 176 3.15 -4.92 -12.32
CA ALA A 176 2.67 -4.40 -11.04
C ALA A 176 2.93 -2.89 -10.95
N GLY A 177 1.98 -2.14 -10.40
CA GLY A 177 2.13 -0.72 -10.12
C GLY A 177 2.96 -0.43 -8.87
N ALA A 178 2.78 -1.26 -7.85
CA ALA A 178 3.58 -1.34 -6.64
C ALA A 178 3.52 -2.77 -6.09
N VAL A 179 4.42 -3.14 -5.17
CA VAL A 179 4.50 -4.48 -4.58
C VAL A 179 4.38 -4.39 -3.06
N GLY A 180 3.39 -5.08 -2.48
CA GLY A 180 3.17 -5.12 -1.04
C GLY A 180 4.09 -6.13 -0.35
N ILE A 181 4.93 -5.68 0.57
CA ILE A 181 5.90 -6.50 1.31
C ILE A 181 5.54 -6.50 2.81
N GLY A 182 5.15 -7.67 3.33
CA GLY A 182 4.80 -7.83 4.74
C GLY A 182 5.96 -8.24 5.64
N ASN A 183 6.97 -8.92 5.10
CA ASN A 183 8.09 -9.46 5.87
C ASN A 183 9.40 -9.35 5.09
N GLY A 184 10.54 -9.44 5.80
CA GLY A 184 11.87 -9.55 5.21
C GLY A 184 12.48 -8.23 4.76
N LEU A 185 11.88 -7.09 5.09
CA LEU A 185 12.58 -5.80 4.96
C LEU A 185 13.71 -5.75 6.00
N PRO A 186 14.87 -5.18 5.64
CA PRO A 186 15.99 -5.06 6.58
C PRO A 186 15.61 -4.23 7.81
N ASP A 187 16.18 -4.61 8.96
CA ASP A 187 16.09 -3.80 10.19
C ASP A 187 17.22 -2.75 10.25
N ASP A 188 18.33 -2.97 9.55
CA ASP A 188 19.42 -2.00 9.45
C ASP A 188 18.97 -0.78 8.64
N PRO A 189 19.12 0.45 9.17
CA PRO A 189 18.65 1.67 8.51
C PRO A 189 19.32 1.95 7.17
N ALA A 190 20.60 1.61 6.99
CA ALA A 190 21.33 1.86 5.76
C ALA A 190 20.90 0.86 4.66
N GLU A 191 20.73 -0.41 5.02
CA GLU A 191 20.21 -1.41 4.10
C GLU A 191 18.77 -1.10 3.69
N LEU A 192 17.93 -0.69 4.65
CA LEU A 192 16.54 -0.29 4.38
C LEU A 192 16.48 0.92 3.43
N ALA A 193 17.31 1.93 3.65
CA ALA A 193 17.39 3.10 2.76
C ALA A 193 17.88 2.70 1.36
N ALA A 194 18.82 1.77 1.25
CA ALA A 194 19.29 1.26 -0.02
C ALA A 194 18.18 0.57 -0.83
N VAL A 195 17.30 -0.21 -0.16
CA VAL A 195 16.14 -0.85 -0.82
C VAL A 195 15.22 0.19 -1.46
N PHE A 196 14.86 1.28 -0.74
CA PHE A 196 14.00 2.32 -1.30
C PHE A 196 14.69 3.14 -2.39
N ALA A 197 15.97 3.48 -2.21
CA ALA A 197 16.75 4.21 -3.22
C ALA A 197 16.89 3.42 -4.53
N GLU A 198 17.12 2.11 -4.44
CA GLU A 198 17.25 1.22 -5.60
C GLU A 198 15.94 1.06 -6.37
N LEU A 199 14.80 1.05 -5.67
CA LEU A 199 13.48 0.84 -6.28
C LEU A 199 12.85 2.15 -6.76
N ALA A 200 13.28 3.30 -6.27
CA ALA A 200 12.66 4.60 -6.56
C ALA A 200 12.42 4.81 -8.06
N GLY A 201 11.17 5.04 -8.41
CA GLY A 201 10.75 5.41 -9.75
C GLY A 201 10.72 6.93 -9.95
N PRO A 202 10.42 7.40 -11.17
CA PRO A 202 10.26 8.81 -11.42
C PRO A 202 9.13 9.38 -10.55
N CYS A 203 9.42 10.49 -9.87
CA CYS A 203 8.42 11.20 -9.10
C CYS A 203 7.36 11.78 -10.05
N CYS A 204 6.08 11.74 -9.67
CA CYS A 204 5.05 12.43 -10.44
C CYS A 204 5.34 13.95 -10.48
N ALA A 205 4.87 14.62 -11.54
CA ALA A 205 5.12 16.06 -11.74
C ALA A 205 4.66 16.93 -10.55
N ASP A 206 3.60 16.51 -9.85
CA ASP A 206 3.08 17.22 -8.68
C ASP A 206 3.97 17.01 -7.45
N CYS A 207 4.52 15.80 -7.25
CA CYS A 207 5.51 15.54 -6.20
C CYS A 207 6.85 16.27 -6.45
N ALA A 208 7.17 16.61 -7.71
CA ALA A 208 8.37 17.35 -8.06
C ALA A 208 8.25 18.85 -7.76
N ARG A 209 7.05 19.40 -7.67
CA ARG A 209 6.77 20.82 -7.37
C ARG A 209 6.79 21.15 -5.87
N GLU A 210 6.76 20.13 -5.01
CA GLU A 210 6.83 20.25 -3.54
C GLU A 210 8.29 20.23 -3.02
N ARG A 211 9.28 20.34 -3.91
CA ARG A 211 10.71 20.43 -3.59
C ARG A 211 11.21 21.86 -3.67
#